data_17010caa043e560c4e9f2ccf8b861858
#
_entry.id   17010caa043e560c4e9f2ccf8b861858
#
_cell.length_a   1.000
_cell.length_b   1.000
_cell.length_c   1.000
_cell.angle_alpha   90.00
_cell.angle_beta   90.00
_cell.angle_gamma   90.00
#
_symmetry.space_group_name_H-M   'P 1'
#
loop_
_entity.id
_entity.type
_entity.pdbx_description
1 polymer ?
#
loop_
_entity_poly.entity_id
_entity_poly.type
_entity_poly.pdbx_seq_one_letter_code
_entity_poly.pdbx_strand_id
1 'polypeptide(L)'
;MCINIYVCHRYNPIPCQTLHPDISFLCIFALDMTKAIVFDVGGVLIGLDLERGVRAFREVLGYERITELLDPSHQKGIFGDMEGGIISADEFRASVLAESRPGSTQEDVDRCVRSILNPVLPETAAAVRSVYGRFPLYLLSNNNPIGMPACLELMGKAGIGGALFEDMFVSSEMKMLKPSREFYLEAVRRIGFPPQEILFIDDSLTNVEAARAIGIDARWLEPGMPLSVLLP
;
A
#
# COMPACT_ATOMS: atom_id res chain seq x y z
N MET A 1 30.31 22.81 31.11
CA MET A 1 28.84 22.89 30.85
C MET A 1 28.56 21.92 29.72
N CYS A 2 28.23 20.68 30.10
CA CYS A 2 28.01 19.60 29.10
C CYS A 2 26.61 19.73 28.55
N ILE A 3 26.50 20.02 27.25
CA ILE A 3 25.24 19.96 26.51
C ILE A 3 25.02 18.50 26.14
N ASN A 4 24.00 17.87 26.72
CA ASN A 4 23.55 16.55 26.34
C ASN A 4 22.90 16.63 24.96
N ILE A 5 23.61 16.21 23.93
CA ILE A 5 23.04 16.03 22.59
C ILE A 5 22.59 14.59 22.51
N TYR A 6 21.26 14.36 22.56
CA TYR A 6 20.67 13.08 22.26
C TYR A 6 20.66 12.87 20.74
N VAL A 7 21.48 11.94 20.26
CA VAL A 7 21.37 11.42 18.90
C VAL A 7 20.21 10.42 18.92
N CYS A 8 19.04 10.85 18.48
CA CYS A 8 17.89 9.97 18.36
C CYS A 8 18.02 9.15 17.07
N HIS A 9 18.71 8.01 17.15
CA HIS A 9 18.48 6.95 16.18
C HIS A 9 17.16 6.29 16.53
N ARG A 10 16.20 6.30 15.64
CA ARG A 10 14.88 5.66 15.82
C ARG A 10 14.93 4.15 16.11
N TYR A 11 16.12 3.53 16.10
CA TYR A 11 16.31 2.10 16.37
C TYR A 11 17.65 1.80 17.08
N ASN A 12 17.79 2.06 18.34
CA ASN A 12 18.85 1.77 19.32
C ASN A 12 19.77 2.96 19.67
N PRO A 13 19.78 3.40 20.92
CA PRO A 13 20.72 4.42 21.39
C PRO A 13 22.12 3.80 21.54
N ILE A 14 23.09 4.32 20.79
CA ILE A 14 24.53 4.02 21.01
C ILE A 14 25.05 4.94 22.11
N PRO A 15 25.69 4.42 23.18
CA PRO A 15 26.25 5.25 24.24
C PRO A 15 27.39 6.12 23.70
N CYS A 16 27.37 7.39 24.06
CA CYS A 16 28.26 8.46 23.59
C CYS A 16 29.77 8.30 24.01
N GLN A 17 30.20 7.17 24.55
CA GLN A 17 31.57 7.02 25.11
C GLN A 17 32.63 6.54 24.13
N THR A 18 32.32 6.32 22.84
CA THR A 18 33.26 5.74 21.86
C THR A 18 33.53 6.60 20.62
N LEU A 19 33.14 7.87 20.61
CA LEU A 19 33.35 8.73 19.45
C LEU A 19 34.67 9.49 19.57
N HIS A 20 35.60 9.31 18.61
CA HIS A 20 36.84 10.03 18.46
C HIS A 20 36.57 11.54 18.27
N PRO A 21 37.38 12.47 18.81
CA PRO A 21 37.13 13.91 18.78
C PRO A 21 37.02 14.52 17.37
N ASP A 22 37.48 13.83 16.32
CA ASP A 22 37.42 14.31 14.94
C ASP A 22 36.08 13.96 14.20
N ILE A 23 35.18 13.18 14.84
CA ILE A 23 33.89 12.81 14.27
C ILE A 23 32.76 13.75 14.74
N SER A 24 33.05 14.67 15.66
CA SER A 24 32.05 15.56 16.24
C SER A 24 31.45 16.61 15.30
N PHE A 25 31.85 16.62 14.02
CA PHE A 25 31.28 17.56 13.00
C PHE A 25 30.40 16.90 11.95
N LEU A 26 30.15 15.59 12.02
CA LEU A 26 29.24 14.88 11.14
C LEU A 26 27.98 14.34 11.86
N CYS A 27 27.43 15.09 12.83
CA CYS A 27 26.00 15.02 13.08
C CYS A 27 25.31 15.69 11.89
N ILE A 28 25.31 15.02 10.75
CA ILE A 28 24.40 15.33 9.66
C ILE A 28 23.03 15.11 10.29
N PHE A 29 22.32 16.23 10.57
CA PHE A 29 20.87 16.19 10.64
C PHE A 29 20.45 15.37 9.42
N ALA A 30 19.85 14.22 9.64
CA ALA A 30 19.08 13.57 8.59
C ALA A 30 17.93 14.56 8.31
N LEU A 31 18.21 15.57 7.50
CA LEU A 31 17.18 16.41 6.92
C LEU A 31 16.22 15.44 6.30
N ASP A 32 14.95 15.55 6.63
CA ASP A 32 13.93 14.78 5.96
C ASP A 32 14.03 15.14 4.48
N MET A 33 14.64 14.23 3.71
CA MET A 33 14.92 14.43 2.28
C MET A 33 13.68 14.20 1.44
N THR A 34 12.55 13.85 2.07
CA THR A 34 11.31 13.50 1.38
C THR A 34 10.84 14.62 0.47
N LYS A 35 10.66 14.31 -0.80
CA LYS A 35 10.08 15.21 -1.82
C LYS A 35 8.81 14.67 -2.45
N ALA A 36 8.54 13.38 -2.30
CA ALA A 36 7.31 12.75 -2.75
C ALA A 36 6.89 11.66 -1.75
N ILE A 37 5.60 11.43 -1.61
CA ILE A 37 5.07 10.38 -0.76
C ILE A 37 4.24 9.41 -1.60
N VAL A 38 4.53 8.13 -1.48
CA VAL A 38 3.83 7.03 -2.14
C VAL A 38 3.17 6.17 -1.08
N PHE A 39 1.88 5.94 -1.20
CA PHE A 39 1.12 5.08 -0.30
C PHE A 39 0.72 3.79 -0.99
N ASP A 40 0.82 2.66 -0.30
CA ASP A 40 -0.04 1.53 -0.62
C ASP A 40 -1.49 1.86 -0.29
N VAL A 41 -2.43 1.12 -0.88
CA VAL A 41 -3.87 1.32 -0.69
C VAL A 41 -4.42 0.33 0.35
N GLY A 42 -4.32 -0.97 0.07
CA GLY A 42 -4.79 -2.02 0.97
C GLY A 42 -3.89 -2.15 2.20
N GLY A 43 -4.45 -2.21 3.40
CA GLY A 43 -3.69 -2.27 4.65
C GLY A 43 -3.12 -0.92 5.12
N VAL A 44 -2.97 0.07 4.24
CA VAL A 44 -2.46 1.42 4.57
C VAL A 44 -3.56 2.47 4.59
N LEU A 45 -4.22 2.71 3.46
CA LEU A 45 -5.29 3.71 3.37
C LEU A 45 -6.67 3.08 3.62
N ILE A 46 -6.84 1.82 3.23
CA ILE A 46 -8.08 1.06 3.35
C ILE A 46 -7.80 -0.24 4.08
N GLY A 47 -8.44 -0.46 5.20
CA GLY A 47 -8.35 -1.73 5.91
C GLY A 47 -8.99 -2.87 5.10
N LEU A 48 -8.44 -4.07 5.23
CA LEU A 48 -8.91 -5.27 4.53
C LEU A 48 -9.53 -6.25 5.54
N ASP A 49 -10.69 -6.80 5.21
CA ASP A 49 -11.37 -7.88 5.94
C ASP A 49 -11.54 -9.09 5.02
N LEU A 50 -10.48 -9.90 4.94
CA LEU A 50 -10.46 -11.10 4.09
C LEU A 50 -11.48 -12.14 4.55
N GLU A 51 -11.75 -12.25 5.85
CA GLU A 51 -12.75 -13.19 6.36
C GLU A 51 -14.15 -12.81 5.91
N ARG A 52 -14.48 -11.51 5.90
CA ARG A 52 -15.74 -11.02 5.35
C ARG A 52 -15.84 -11.31 3.85
N GLY A 53 -14.75 -11.15 3.11
CA GLY A 53 -14.67 -11.55 1.71
C GLY A 53 -14.96 -13.04 1.52
N VAL A 54 -14.27 -13.92 2.26
CA VAL A 54 -14.50 -15.36 2.24
C VAL A 54 -15.96 -15.70 2.52
N ARG A 55 -16.54 -15.12 3.57
CA ARG A 55 -17.97 -15.34 3.89
C ARG A 55 -18.88 -14.90 2.75
N ALA A 56 -18.64 -13.71 2.17
CA ALA A 56 -19.46 -13.20 1.07
C ALA A 56 -19.44 -14.14 -0.15
N PHE A 57 -18.27 -14.59 -0.58
CA PHE A 57 -18.15 -15.54 -1.72
C PHE A 57 -18.88 -16.87 -1.44
N ARG A 58 -18.78 -17.40 -0.24
CA ARG A 58 -19.47 -18.63 0.15
C ARG A 58 -20.98 -18.45 0.25
N GLU A 59 -21.44 -17.45 0.97
CA GLU A 59 -22.87 -17.24 1.26
C GLU A 59 -23.64 -16.75 0.03
N VAL A 60 -23.07 -15.81 -0.73
CA VAL A 60 -23.74 -15.24 -1.92
C VAL A 60 -23.60 -16.16 -3.12
N LEU A 61 -22.40 -16.61 -3.43
CA LEU A 61 -22.08 -17.34 -4.65
C LEU A 61 -22.02 -18.86 -4.47
N GLY A 62 -21.84 -19.36 -3.25
CA GLY A 62 -21.52 -20.76 -3.01
C GLY A 62 -20.10 -21.13 -3.49
N TYR A 63 -19.22 -20.15 -3.68
CA TYR A 63 -17.89 -20.35 -4.22
C TYR A 63 -16.89 -20.68 -3.11
N GLU A 64 -16.64 -21.98 -2.90
CA GLU A 64 -15.80 -22.47 -1.79
C GLU A 64 -14.30 -22.24 -2.02
N ARG A 65 -13.83 -22.24 -3.26
CA ARG A 65 -12.40 -22.10 -3.60
C ARG A 65 -11.80 -20.75 -3.24
N ILE A 66 -12.62 -19.79 -2.83
CA ILE A 66 -12.14 -18.46 -2.43
C ILE A 66 -11.05 -18.51 -1.35
N THR A 67 -11.08 -19.49 -0.47
CA THR A 67 -10.06 -19.67 0.59
C THR A 67 -8.68 -20.07 0.06
N GLU A 68 -8.61 -20.57 -1.16
CA GLU A 68 -7.35 -20.89 -1.83
C GLU A 68 -6.76 -19.66 -2.55
N LEU A 69 -7.61 -18.66 -2.82
CA LEU A 69 -7.28 -17.48 -3.61
C LEU A 69 -6.92 -16.26 -2.76
N LEU A 70 -7.62 -16.06 -1.63
CA LEU A 70 -7.37 -14.94 -0.73
C LEU A 70 -6.28 -15.30 0.29
N ASP A 71 -5.18 -14.57 0.25
CA ASP A 71 -4.02 -14.73 1.13
C ASP A 71 -3.67 -13.37 1.75
N PRO A 72 -3.35 -13.31 3.06
CA PRO A 72 -3.01 -12.06 3.74
C PRO A 72 -1.80 -11.33 3.14
N SER A 73 -0.87 -12.05 2.52
CA SER A 73 0.37 -11.47 1.98
C SER A 73 0.22 -11.06 0.52
N HIS A 74 -0.40 -11.91 -0.30
CA HIS A 74 -0.70 -11.63 -1.72
C HIS A 74 -1.71 -12.66 -2.25
N GLN A 75 -2.54 -12.21 -3.16
CA GLN A 75 -3.59 -13.05 -3.75
C GLN A 75 -3.00 -14.13 -4.64
N LYS A 76 -3.72 -15.25 -4.78
CA LYS A 76 -3.28 -16.43 -5.55
C LYS A 76 -4.28 -16.80 -6.65
N GLY A 77 -3.84 -17.66 -7.58
CA GLY A 77 -4.67 -18.17 -8.67
C GLY A 77 -5.32 -17.03 -9.46
N ILE A 78 -6.56 -17.22 -9.89
CA ILE A 78 -7.27 -16.26 -10.74
C ILE A 78 -7.43 -14.87 -10.10
N PHE A 79 -7.43 -14.77 -8.75
CA PHE A 79 -7.48 -13.47 -8.08
C PHE A 79 -6.14 -12.73 -8.23
N GLY A 80 -5.04 -13.42 -7.99
CA GLY A 80 -3.69 -12.87 -8.22
C GLY A 80 -3.43 -12.58 -9.71
N ASP A 81 -3.93 -13.43 -10.60
CA ASP A 81 -3.82 -13.23 -12.06
C ASP A 81 -4.55 -11.94 -12.50
N MET A 82 -5.72 -11.64 -11.91
CA MET A 82 -6.43 -10.38 -12.17
C MET A 82 -5.67 -9.18 -11.58
N GLU A 83 -5.08 -9.29 -10.39
CA GLU A 83 -4.24 -8.23 -9.82
C GLU A 83 -2.96 -7.99 -10.62
N GLY A 84 -2.41 -9.03 -11.23
CA GLY A 84 -1.26 -8.93 -12.13
C GLY A 84 -1.59 -8.47 -13.55
N GLY A 85 -2.87 -8.29 -13.88
CA GLY A 85 -3.32 -7.94 -15.22
C GLY A 85 -3.08 -9.05 -16.26
N ILE A 86 -2.96 -10.30 -15.81
CA ILE A 86 -2.82 -11.51 -16.65
C ILE A 86 -4.18 -11.86 -17.24
N ILE A 87 -5.24 -11.76 -16.43
CA ILE A 87 -6.64 -11.92 -16.87
C ILE A 87 -7.41 -10.63 -16.62
N SER A 88 -8.44 -10.41 -17.42
CA SER A 88 -9.39 -9.31 -17.26
C SER A 88 -10.38 -9.55 -16.11
N ALA A 89 -11.07 -8.50 -15.68
CA ALA A 89 -12.17 -8.62 -14.72
C ALA A 89 -13.30 -9.50 -15.25
N ASP A 90 -13.57 -9.49 -16.56
CA ASP A 90 -14.61 -10.31 -17.16
C ASP A 90 -14.24 -11.80 -17.17
N GLU A 91 -12.98 -12.13 -17.43
CA GLU A 91 -12.48 -13.50 -17.33
C GLU A 91 -12.50 -13.99 -15.88
N PHE A 92 -12.15 -13.13 -14.93
CA PHE A 92 -12.28 -13.43 -13.50
C PHE A 92 -13.73 -13.72 -13.11
N ARG A 93 -14.67 -12.83 -13.47
CA ARG A 93 -16.11 -13.01 -13.22
C ARG A 93 -16.62 -14.30 -13.82
N ALA A 94 -16.28 -14.57 -15.08
CA ALA A 94 -16.69 -15.80 -15.77
C ALA A 94 -16.17 -17.06 -15.08
N SER A 95 -14.90 -17.05 -14.63
CA SER A 95 -14.28 -18.17 -13.91
C SER A 95 -14.97 -18.44 -12.58
N VAL A 96 -15.27 -17.39 -11.82
CA VAL A 96 -15.99 -17.50 -10.53
C VAL A 96 -17.41 -18.01 -10.76
N LEU A 97 -18.14 -17.45 -11.72
CA LEU A 97 -19.54 -17.83 -12.01
C LEU A 97 -19.68 -19.26 -12.50
N ALA A 98 -18.69 -19.80 -13.21
CA ALA A 98 -18.70 -21.19 -13.68
C ALA A 98 -18.77 -22.21 -12.53
N GLU A 99 -18.30 -21.84 -11.34
CA GLU A 99 -18.32 -22.70 -10.15
C GLU A 99 -19.28 -22.16 -9.06
N SER A 100 -20.07 -21.12 -9.36
CA SER A 100 -21.02 -20.53 -8.44
C SER A 100 -22.41 -21.20 -8.54
N ARG A 101 -23.25 -20.94 -7.54
CA ARG A 101 -24.64 -21.45 -7.56
C ARG A 101 -25.43 -20.87 -8.73
N PRO A 102 -26.39 -21.63 -9.29
CA PRO A 102 -27.23 -21.14 -10.39
C PRO A 102 -27.94 -19.83 -10.05
N GLY A 103 -27.96 -18.90 -11.00
CA GLY A 103 -28.57 -17.58 -10.84
C GLY A 103 -27.67 -16.49 -10.27
N SER A 104 -26.40 -16.82 -9.92
CA SER A 104 -25.39 -15.82 -9.55
C SER A 104 -25.07 -14.90 -10.73
N THR A 105 -24.80 -13.64 -10.45
CA THR A 105 -24.54 -12.59 -11.44
C THR A 105 -23.13 -12.01 -11.33
N GLN A 106 -22.66 -11.30 -12.35
CA GLN A 106 -21.40 -10.56 -12.30
C GLN A 106 -21.38 -9.51 -11.17
N GLU A 107 -22.51 -8.84 -10.92
CA GLU A 107 -22.64 -7.88 -9.83
C GLU A 107 -22.51 -8.55 -8.45
N ASP A 108 -22.96 -9.80 -8.31
CA ASP A 108 -22.74 -10.57 -7.08
C ASP A 108 -21.24 -10.84 -6.85
N VAL A 109 -20.50 -11.17 -7.92
CA VAL A 109 -19.03 -11.34 -7.84
C VAL A 109 -18.37 -10.03 -7.42
N ASP A 110 -18.71 -8.92 -8.07
CA ASP A 110 -18.15 -7.60 -7.75
C ASP A 110 -18.47 -7.19 -6.30
N ARG A 111 -19.70 -7.44 -5.84
CA ARG A 111 -20.10 -7.18 -4.47
C ARG A 111 -19.28 -8.01 -3.48
N CYS A 112 -18.99 -9.26 -3.80
CA CYS A 112 -18.13 -10.12 -2.97
C CYS A 112 -16.69 -9.58 -2.91
N VAL A 113 -16.11 -9.17 -4.04
CA VAL A 113 -14.76 -8.55 -4.07
C VAL A 113 -14.75 -7.26 -3.23
N ARG A 114 -15.72 -6.37 -3.44
CA ARG A 114 -15.83 -5.09 -2.70
C ARG A 114 -16.06 -5.29 -1.20
N SER A 115 -16.66 -6.42 -0.80
CA SER A 115 -16.90 -6.72 0.61
C SER A 115 -15.62 -6.87 1.45
N ILE A 116 -14.47 -7.08 0.82
CA ILE A 116 -13.17 -7.15 1.49
C ILE A 116 -12.76 -5.78 2.05
N LEU A 117 -13.24 -4.68 1.48
CA LEU A 117 -12.78 -3.33 1.76
C LEU A 117 -13.50 -2.74 2.97
N ASN A 118 -12.74 -2.18 3.92
CA ASN A 118 -13.26 -1.37 5.00
C ASN A 118 -13.32 0.12 4.60
N PRO A 119 -14.18 0.93 5.24
CA PRO A 119 -14.10 2.38 5.10
C PRO A 119 -12.73 2.91 5.52
N VAL A 120 -12.30 4.02 4.93
CA VAL A 120 -11.10 4.75 5.37
C VAL A 120 -11.34 5.28 6.80
N LEU A 121 -10.39 5.06 7.68
CA LEU A 121 -10.47 5.57 9.06
C LEU A 121 -10.29 7.10 9.08
N PRO A 122 -11.01 7.84 9.95
CA PRO A 122 -10.88 9.30 10.05
C PRO A 122 -9.45 9.77 10.30
N GLU A 123 -8.69 9.06 11.13
CA GLU A 123 -7.28 9.34 11.45
C GLU A 123 -6.37 9.11 10.24
N THR A 124 -6.61 8.08 9.43
CA THR A 124 -5.89 7.83 8.17
C THR A 124 -6.14 8.97 7.19
N ALA A 125 -7.40 9.37 7.00
CA ALA A 125 -7.75 10.49 6.13
C ALA A 125 -7.14 11.80 6.63
N ALA A 126 -7.09 12.05 7.94
CA ALA A 126 -6.45 13.22 8.52
C ALA A 126 -4.93 13.21 8.28
N ALA A 127 -4.28 12.06 8.39
CA ALA A 127 -2.86 11.89 8.13
C ALA A 127 -2.51 12.22 6.66
N VAL A 128 -3.26 11.70 5.69
CA VAL A 128 -3.05 12.03 4.27
C VAL A 128 -3.24 13.53 4.01
N ARG A 129 -4.31 14.13 4.55
CA ARG A 129 -4.55 15.57 4.40
C ARG A 129 -3.46 16.45 5.01
N SER A 130 -2.79 16.01 6.08
CA SER A 130 -1.72 16.78 6.74
C SER A 130 -0.48 16.97 5.87
N VAL A 131 -0.26 16.11 4.88
CA VAL A 131 0.87 16.16 3.96
C VAL A 131 0.47 16.64 2.55
N TYR A 132 -0.83 16.65 2.24
CA TYR A 132 -1.33 17.20 0.98
C TYR A 132 -1.00 18.69 0.83
N GLY A 133 -0.53 19.08 -0.35
CA GLY A 133 -0.08 20.44 -0.64
C GLY A 133 1.33 20.79 -0.13
N ARG A 134 1.92 19.90 0.72
CA ARG A 134 3.33 19.97 1.13
C ARG A 134 4.21 19.07 0.26
N PHE A 135 3.65 17.95 -0.17
CA PHE A 135 4.31 16.94 -1.00
C PHE A 135 3.38 16.49 -2.12
N PRO A 136 3.88 16.20 -3.33
CA PRO A 136 3.14 15.42 -4.31
C PRO A 136 2.91 14.01 -3.77
N LEU A 137 1.67 13.52 -3.90
CA LEU A 137 1.23 12.24 -3.38
C LEU A 137 0.98 11.27 -4.53
N TYR A 138 1.29 10.00 -4.31
CA TYR A 138 1.14 8.91 -5.27
C TYR A 138 0.57 7.67 -4.60
N LEU A 139 -0.04 6.77 -5.40
CA LEU A 139 -0.45 5.45 -4.98
C LEU A 139 0.40 4.38 -5.69
N LEU A 140 0.77 3.31 -4.98
CA LEU A 140 1.44 2.13 -5.55
C LEU A 140 0.80 0.87 -4.95
N SER A 141 -0.10 0.23 -5.67
CA SER A 141 -0.96 -0.82 -5.14
C SER A 141 -1.01 -2.07 -6.01
N ASN A 142 -0.89 -3.24 -5.38
CA ASN A 142 -1.37 -4.47 -5.98
C ASN A 142 -2.90 -4.46 -5.90
N ASN A 143 -3.54 -4.22 -7.02
CA ASN A 143 -4.98 -4.06 -7.08
C ASN A 143 -5.55 -4.43 -8.46
N ASN A 144 -6.85 -4.56 -8.54
CA ASN A 144 -7.54 -5.09 -9.71
C ASN A 144 -8.66 -4.15 -10.20
N PRO A 145 -9.19 -4.34 -11.42
CA PRO A 145 -10.19 -3.45 -12.01
C PRO A 145 -11.55 -3.41 -11.28
N ILE A 146 -11.81 -4.33 -10.34
CA ILE A 146 -13.04 -4.34 -9.52
C ILE A 146 -12.77 -3.61 -8.18
N GLY A 147 -11.62 -3.89 -7.57
CA GLY A 147 -11.23 -3.36 -6.26
C GLY A 147 -10.82 -1.88 -6.29
N MET A 148 -9.98 -1.49 -7.25
CA MET A 148 -9.43 -0.13 -7.29
C MET A 148 -10.50 0.97 -7.41
N PRO A 149 -11.52 0.87 -8.29
CA PRO A 149 -12.61 1.85 -8.32
C PRO A 149 -13.36 1.94 -6.99
N ALA A 150 -13.59 0.82 -6.30
CA ALA A 150 -14.24 0.80 -5.00
C ALA A 150 -13.37 1.44 -3.91
N CYS A 151 -12.05 1.23 -3.95
CA CYS A 151 -11.10 1.94 -3.08
C CYS A 151 -11.19 3.45 -3.28
N LEU A 152 -11.16 3.92 -4.51
CA LEU A 152 -11.27 5.35 -4.85
C LEU A 152 -12.59 5.96 -4.38
N GLU A 153 -13.69 5.21 -4.48
CA GLU A 153 -15.00 5.64 -3.96
C GLU A 153 -14.96 5.82 -2.43
N LEU A 154 -14.40 4.85 -1.70
CA LEU A 154 -14.26 4.93 -0.24
C LEU A 154 -13.34 6.07 0.18
N MET A 155 -12.22 6.25 -0.51
CA MET A 155 -11.29 7.37 -0.31
C MET A 155 -11.97 8.71 -0.58
N GLY A 156 -12.77 8.81 -1.64
CA GLY A 156 -13.57 10.00 -1.96
C GLY A 156 -14.56 10.36 -0.86
N LYS A 157 -15.27 9.37 -0.31
CA LYS A 157 -16.19 9.56 0.84
C LYS A 157 -15.47 10.07 2.09
N ALA A 158 -14.18 9.72 2.27
CA ALA A 158 -13.35 10.19 3.37
C ALA A 158 -12.65 11.54 3.09
N GLY A 159 -12.87 12.14 1.91
CA GLY A 159 -12.25 13.41 1.51
C GLY A 159 -10.76 13.29 1.15
N ILE A 160 -10.30 12.10 0.74
CA ILE A 160 -8.96 11.84 0.20
C ILE A 160 -9.06 11.11 -1.15
N GLY A 161 -9.98 11.56 -2.02
CA GLY A 161 -10.21 10.95 -3.33
C GLY A 161 -9.04 11.10 -4.30
N GLY A 162 -9.16 10.46 -5.46
CA GLY A 162 -8.10 10.37 -6.47
C GLY A 162 -7.48 11.69 -6.90
N ALA A 163 -8.22 12.79 -6.82
CA ALA A 163 -7.71 14.12 -7.17
C ALA A 163 -6.58 14.66 -6.25
N LEU A 164 -6.31 14.00 -5.11
CA LEU A 164 -5.19 14.34 -4.24
C LEU A 164 -3.86 13.73 -4.71
N PHE A 165 -3.90 12.77 -5.62
CA PHE A 165 -2.73 12.01 -6.07
C PHE A 165 -2.36 12.41 -7.50
N GLU A 166 -1.07 12.69 -7.72
CA GLU A 166 -0.52 13.06 -9.04
C GLU A 166 -0.55 11.89 -10.03
N ASP A 167 -0.30 10.66 -9.55
CA ASP A 167 -0.39 9.43 -10.35
C ASP A 167 -0.72 8.23 -9.46
N MET A 168 -1.21 7.15 -10.08
CA MET A 168 -1.58 5.89 -9.42
C MET A 168 -0.98 4.72 -10.18
N PHE A 169 -0.07 4.03 -9.53
CA PHE A 169 0.59 2.85 -10.07
C PHE A 169 -0.20 1.61 -9.63
N VAL A 170 -1.09 1.14 -10.47
CA VAL A 170 -1.95 -0.03 -10.21
C VAL A 170 -1.41 -1.24 -10.94
N SER A 171 -1.19 -2.33 -10.23
CA SER A 171 -0.54 -3.53 -10.77
C SER A 171 -1.22 -4.12 -11.98
N SER A 172 -2.56 -4.20 -11.98
CA SER A 172 -3.34 -4.75 -13.10
C SER A 172 -3.20 -3.92 -14.38
N GLU A 173 -3.03 -2.60 -14.27
CA GLU A 173 -2.82 -1.70 -15.41
C GLU A 173 -1.39 -1.75 -15.92
N MET A 174 -0.43 -1.83 -14.98
CA MET A 174 0.99 -1.81 -15.29
C MET A 174 1.56 -3.20 -15.60
N LYS A 175 0.79 -4.26 -15.34
CA LYS A 175 1.20 -5.67 -15.45
C LYS A 175 2.48 -5.98 -14.68
N MET A 176 2.60 -5.36 -13.52
CA MET A 176 3.72 -5.48 -12.58
C MET A 176 3.16 -5.56 -11.17
N LEU A 177 3.69 -6.45 -10.35
CA LEU A 177 3.25 -6.65 -8.96
C LEU A 177 4.38 -6.30 -7.99
N LYS A 178 4.06 -5.67 -6.84
CA LYS A 178 4.96 -5.70 -5.68
C LYS A 178 5.09 -7.16 -5.22
N PRO A 179 6.28 -7.61 -4.83
CA PRO A 179 7.52 -6.86 -4.59
C PRO A 179 8.50 -6.84 -5.79
N SER A 180 8.05 -6.91 -7.05
CA SER A 180 8.98 -6.91 -8.19
C SER A 180 9.76 -5.60 -8.27
N ARG A 181 11.06 -5.71 -8.51
CA ARG A 181 11.98 -4.58 -8.66
C ARG A 181 11.55 -3.63 -9.78
N GLU A 182 11.03 -4.19 -10.86
CA GLU A 182 10.60 -3.46 -12.05
C GLU A 182 9.46 -2.50 -11.75
N PHE A 183 8.52 -2.90 -10.89
CA PHE A 183 7.37 -2.05 -10.52
C PHE A 183 7.82 -0.80 -9.75
N TYR A 184 8.73 -0.96 -8.79
CA TYR A 184 9.29 0.18 -8.06
C TYR A 184 10.13 1.09 -8.95
N LEU A 185 10.96 0.53 -9.85
CA LEU A 185 11.76 1.33 -10.77
C LEU A 185 10.90 2.14 -11.73
N GLU A 186 9.81 1.58 -12.24
CA GLU A 186 8.89 2.30 -13.12
C GLU A 186 8.15 3.41 -12.35
N ALA A 187 7.74 3.17 -11.10
CA ALA A 187 7.16 4.21 -10.25
C ALA A 187 8.17 5.35 -10.01
N VAL A 188 9.40 5.04 -9.61
CA VAL A 188 10.48 6.04 -9.42
C VAL A 188 10.72 6.85 -10.70
N ARG A 189 10.78 6.19 -11.85
CA ARG A 189 10.98 6.85 -13.15
C ARG A 189 9.86 7.87 -13.46
N ARG A 190 8.59 7.53 -13.17
CA ARG A 190 7.45 8.42 -13.42
C ARG A 190 7.36 9.54 -12.39
N ILE A 191 7.67 9.27 -11.13
CA ILE A 191 7.71 10.26 -10.06
C ILE A 191 8.81 11.31 -10.35
N GLY A 192 9.95 10.91 -10.88
CA GLY A 192 11.02 11.80 -11.33
C GLY A 192 11.93 12.33 -10.23
N PHE A 193 11.80 11.88 -8.99
CA PHE A 193 12.74 12.15 -7.90
C PHE A 193 13.71 10.98 -7.68
N PRO A 194 14.92 11.24 -7.16
CA PRO A 194 15.82 10.17 -6.71
C PRO A 194 15.12 9.25 -5.71
N PRO A 195 15.38 7.92 -5.72
CA PRO A 195 14.71 6.98 -4.83
C PRO A 195 14.76 7.35 -3.34
N GLN A 196 15.91 7.87 -2.87
CA GLN A 196 16.10 8.29 -1.47
C GLN A 196 15.30 9.54 -1.07
N GLU A 197 14.72 10.26 -2.02
CA GLU A 197 13.83 11.42 -1.81
C GLU A 197 12.34 11.04 -1.89
N ILE A 198 12.03 9.75 -2.11
CA ILE A 198 10.69 9.20 -2.17
C ILE A 198 10.42 8.42 -0.87
N LEU A 199 9.42 8.85 -0.11
CA LEU A 199 8.89 8.08 1.01
C LEU A 199 7.83 7.11 0.50
N PHE A 200 8.01 5.82 0.71
CA PHE A 200 7.00 4.79 0.44
C PHE A 200 6.51 4.16 1.74
N ILE A 201 5.19 4.02 1.90
CA ILE A 201 4.56 3.42 3.08
C ILE A 201 3.72 2.23 2.64
N ASP A 202 3.99 1.06 3.23
CA ASP A 202 3.33 -0.21 2.90
C ASP A 202 3.21 -1.05 4.19
N ASP A 203 2.16 -1.86 4.33
CA ASP A 203 1.92 -2.73 5.47
C ASP A 203 2.60 -4.11 5.32
N SER A 204 3.13 -4.43 4.14
CA SER A 204 3.91 -5.63 3.87
C SER A 204 5.40 -5.39 4.03
N LEU A 205 6.03 -6.03 5.02
CA LEU A 205 7.48 -5.94 5.22
C LEU A 205 8.26 -6.38 3.97
N THR A 206 7.79 -7.40 3.25
CA THR A 206 8.40 -7.86 2.00
C THR A 206 8.44 -6.77 0.94
N ASN A 207 7.35 -6.00 0.79
CA ASN A 207 7.28 -4.87 -0.13
C ASN A 207 8.23 -3.76 0.29
N VAL A 208 8.27 -3.44 1.58
CA VAL A 208 9.17 -2.43 2.16
C VAL A 208 10.64 -2.79 1.92
N GLU A 209 11.02 -4.03 2.17
CA GLU A 209 12.40 -4.50 1.96
C GLU A 209 12.81 -4.45 0.48
N ALA A 210 11.91 -4.83 -0.43
CA ALA A 210 12.15 -4.76 -1.86
C ALA A 210 12.31 -3.29 -2.34
N ALA A 211 11.51 -2.37 -1.84
CA ALA A 211 11.63 -0.94 -2.14
C ALA A 211 12.94 -0.36 -1.60
N ARG A 212 13.34 -0.72 -0.36
CA ARG A 212 14.63 -0.32 0.23
C ARG A 212 15.82 -0.84 -0.58
N ALA A 213 15.73 -2.03 -1.15
CA ALA A 213 16.79 -2.62 -1.96
C ALA A 213 17.14 -1.80 -3.22
N ILE A 214 16.26 -0.90 -3.66
CA ILE A 214 16.52 0.03 -4.76
C ILE A 214 16.73 1.48 -4.29
N GLY A 215 16.82 1.71 -2.98
CA GLY A 215 17.17 3.00 -2.37
C GLY A 215 15.98 3.89 -2.00
N ILE A 216 14.73 3.43 -2.09
CA ILE A 216 13.54 4.18 -1.62
C ILE A 216 13.56 4.25 -0.08
N ASP A 217 13.21 5.42 0.50
CA ASP A 217 12.90 5.52 1.95
C ASP A 217 11.55 4.83 2.21
N ALA A 218 11.57 3.51 2.34
CA ALA A 218 10.36 2.73 2.56
C ALA A 218 10.16 2.46 4.06
N ARG A 219 8.94 2.72 4.55
CA ARG A 219 8.55 2.58 5.97
C ARG A 219 7.43 1.57 6.10
N TRP A 220 7.61 0.64 7.03
CA TRP A 220 6.62 -0.39 7.32
C TRP A 220 5.56 0.15 8.27
N LEU A 221 4.31 0.09 7.84
CA LEU A 221 3.16 0.38 8.70
C LEU A 221 2.80 -0.88 9.48
N GLU A 222 3.29 -0.95 10.71
CA GLU A 222 3.01 -2.08 11.59
C GLU A 222 1.52 -2.13 11.97
N PRO A 223 0.97 -3.35 12.20
CA PRO A 223 -0.42 -3.49 12.65
C PRO A 223 -0.72 -2.64 13.88
N GLY A 224 -1.73 -1.79 13.79
CA GLY A 224 -2.13 -0.88 14.89
C GLY A 224 -1.32 0.41 15.00
N MET A 225 -0.29 0.61 14.18
CA MET A 225 0.45 1.88 14.13
C MET A 225 -0.37 2.94 13.38
N PRO A 226 -0.54 4.16 13.93
CA PRO A 226 -1.16 5.25 13.19
C PRO A 226 -0.29 5.69 12.00
N LEU A 227 -0.88 5.88 10.82
CA LEU A 227 -0.17 6.33 9.62
C LEU A 227 0.61 7.64 9.84
N SER A 228 0.08 8.55 10.67
CA SER A 228 0.71 9.84 10.98
C SER A 228 2.10 9.74 11.61
N VAL A 229 2.44 8.60 12.24
CA VAL A 229 3.77 8.39 12.84
C VAL A 229 4.86 8.24 11.79
N LEU A 230 4.48 7.79 10.59
CA LEU A 230 5.43 7.54 9.48
C LEU A 230 5.56 8.73 8.53
N LEU A 231 4.76 9.78 8.71
CA LEU A 231 4.77 10.96 7.84
C LEU A 231 5.75 12.04 8.34
N PRO A 232 6.30 12.90 7.44
CA PRO A 232 7.18 14.00 7.79
C PRO A 232 6.45 15.20 8.41
#